data_9d5243c1d2514dff9fc37c5b59778a24
#
_entry.id   9d5243c1d2514dff9fc37c5b59778a24
#
_cell.length_a   1.000
_cell.length_b   1.000
_cell.length_c   1.000
_cell.angle_alpha   90.00
_cell.angle_beta   90.00
_cell.angle_gamma   90.00
#
_symmetry.space_group_name_H-M   'P 1'
#
loop_
_entity.id
_entity.type
_entity.pdbx_description
1 polymer ?
#
loop_
_entity_poly.entity_id
_entity_poly.type
_entity_poly.pdbx_seq_one_letter_code
_entity_poly.pdbx_strand_id
1 'polypeptide(L)' 'MRIDVDAERDSAGELSPVRLGIGARTVAVLGILDRWPAPGHLYVKLAGADGATYIVRHETASGHWDLVMFDAPQSPTRRA' A
#
# COMPACT_ATOMS: atom_id res chain seq x y z
N MET A 1 -7.86 4.99 -7.85
CA MET A 1 -8.41 3.67 -8.17
C MET A 1 -8.71 2.93 -6.87
N ARG A 2 -9.95 2.53 -6.71
CA ARG A 2 -10.36 1.80 -5.49
C ARG A 2 -9.74 0.41 -5.47
N ILE A 3 -9.22 0.03 -4.31
CA ILE A 3 -8.66 -1.31 -4.11
C ILE A 3 -9.19 -1.90 -2.81
N ASP A 4 -9.01 -3.19 -2.62
CA ASP A 4 -9.27 -3.86 -1.36
C ASP A 4 -7.96 -3.97 -0.59
N VAL A 5 -8.02 -3.79 0.71
CA VAL A 5 -6.84 -3.89 1.57
C VAL A 5 -7.22 -4.66 2.82
N ASP A 6 -6.47 -5.72 3.09
CA ASP A 6 -6.51 -6.37 4.39
C ASP A 6 -5.48 -5.66 5.27
N ALA A 7 -5.92 -5.14 6.38
CA ALA A 7 -5.05 -4.39 7.27
C ALA A 7 -5.25 -4.84 8.70
N GLU A 8 -4.20 -4.71 9.49
CA GLU A 8 -4.21 -5.02 10.91
C GLU A 8 -3.76 -3.80 11.69
N ARG A 9 -4.17 -3.72 12.94
CA ARG A 9 -3.63 -2.69 13.82
C ARG A 9 -2.43 -3.26 14.54
N ASP A 10 -1.34 -2.50 14.52
CA ASP A 10 -0.12 -2.90 15.22
C ASP A 10 -0.23 -2.54 16.71
N SER A 11 0.84 -2.80 17.46
CA SER A 11 0.86 -2.56 18.90
C SER A 11 0.71 -1.08 19.26
N ALA A 12 1.01 -0.18 18.33
CA ALA A 12 0.82 1.25 18.52
C ALA A 12 -0.59 1.70 18.11
N GLY A 13 -1.44 0.79 17.66
CA GLY A 13 -2.78 1.12 17.20
C GLY A 13 -2.84 1.65 15.78
N GLU A 14 -1.72 1.58 15.03
CA GLU A 14 -1.67 2.06 13.66
C GLU A 14 -2.13 1.00 12.69
N LEU A 15 -2.85 1.45 11.68
CA LEU A 15 -3.37 0.56 10.65
C LEU A 15 -2.26 0.19 9.67
N SER A 16 -2.00 -1.10 9.55
CA SER A 16 -0.91 -1.62 8.72
C SER A 16 -1.46 -2.56 7.67
N PRO A 17 -1.43 -2.19 6.40
CA PRO A 17 -1.82 -3.10 5.33
C PRO A 17 -0.94 -4.35 5.31
N VAL A 18 -1.57 -5.51 5.14
CA VAL A 18 -0.86 -6.79 5.04
C VAL A 18 -1.04 -7.42 3.67
N ARG A 19 -2.09 -7.04 2.95
CA ARG A 19 -2.36 -7.56 1.62
C ARG A 19 -3.20 -6.57 0.83
N LEU A 20 -2.90 -6.43 -0.45
CA LEU A 20 -3.65 -5.59 -1.36
C LEU A 20 -4.38 -6.45 -2.38
N GLY A 21 -5.64 -6.12 -2.66
CA GLY A 21 -6.40 -6.70 -3.76
C GLY A 21 -6.60 -5.67 -4.84
N ILE A 22 -5.97 -5.85 -5.98
CA ILE A 22 -6.00 -4.89 -7.08
C ILE A 22 -6.54 -5.61 -8.31
N GLY A 23 -7.83 -5.40 -8.60
CA GLY A 23 -8.49 -6.17 -9.62
C GLY A 23 -8.49 -7.64 -9.27
N ALA A 24 -8.00 -8.48 -10.17
CA ALA A 24 -7.90 -9.92 -9.95
C ALA A 24 -6.61 -10.33 -9.25
N ARG A 25 -5.73 -9.37 -8.97
CA ARG A 25 -4.41 -9.64 -8.38
C ARG A 25 -4.43 -9.43 -6.88
N THR A 26 -3.70 -10.26 -6.18
CA THR A 26 -3.46 -10.10 -4.74
C THR A 26 -1.97 -9.94 -4.52
N VAL A 27 -1.59 -8.94 -3.72
CA VAL A 27 -0.20 -8.65 -3.44
C VAL A 27 -0.01 -8.65 -1.93
N ALA A 28 0.87 -9.50 -1.45
CA ALA A 28 1.26 -9.48 -0.04
C ALA A 28 2.17 -8.28 0.22
N VAL A 29 2.02 -7.67 1.39
CA VAL A 29 2.82 -6.52 1.80
C VAL A 29 4.02 -7.03 2.58
N LEU A 30 5.23 -6.69 2.12
CA LEU A 30 6.45 -7.07 2.82
C LEU A 30 6.73 -6.14 3.99
N GLY A 31 6.42 -4.86 3.84
CA GLY A 31 6.66 -3.91 4.90
C GLY A 31 6.15 -2.53 4.56
N ILE A 32 6.02 -1.72 5.58
CA ILE A 32 5.61 -0.33 5.45
C ILE A 32 6.87 0.52 5.35
N LEU A 33 6.96 1.32 4.30
CA LEU A 33 8.13 2.18 4.07
C LEU A 33 7.93 3.57 4.68
N ASP A 34 6.71 4.07 4.65
CA ASP A 34 6.41 5.40 5.18
C ASP A 34 4.91 5.54 5.40
N ARG A 35 4.53 6.47 6.25
CA ARG A 35 3.15 6.87 6.49
C ARG A 35 3.10 8.36 6.69
N TRP A 36 2.08 9.01 6.14
CA TRP A 36 1.86 10.41 6.45
C TRP A 36 0.37 10.70 6.47
N PRO A 37 -0.09 11.40 7.50
CA PRO A 37 -1.50 11.77 7.59
C PRO A 37 -1.78 13.00 6.73
N ALA A 38 -3.04 13.10 6.30
CA ALA A 38 -3.58 14.28 5.65
C ALA A 38 -5.01 14.44 6.14
N PRO A 39 -5.62 15.61 5.98
CA PRO A 39 -7.00 15.78 6.42
C PRO A 39 -7.93 14.76 5.79
N GLY A 40 -8.55 13.93 6.64
CA GLY A 40 -9.48 12.88 6.20
C GLY A 40 -8.83 11.66 5.58
N HIS A 41 -7.50 11.61 5.52
CA HIS A 41 -6.80 10.51 4.85
C HIS A 41 -5.53 10.10 5.59
N LEU A 42 -5.14 8.86 5.35
CA LEU A 42 -3.82 8.38 5.74
C LEU A 42 -3.16 7.79 4.49
N TYR A 43 -1.98 8.26 4.17
CA TYR A 43 -1.20 7.71 3.06
C TYR A 43 -0.20 6.72 3.61
N VAL A 44 -0.05 5.59 2.92
CA VAL A 44 0.90 4.55 3.31
C VAL A 44 1.70 4.16 2.10
N LYS A 45 3.02 4.26 2.21
CA LYS A 45 3.94 3.77 1.19
C LYS A 45 4.43 2.41 1.66
N LEU A 46 4.33 1.42 0.79
CA LEU A 46 4.65 0.05 1.18
C LEU A 46 5.38 -0.70 0.08
N ALA A 47 6.07 -1.74 0.49
CA ALA A 47 6.76 -2.64 -0.43
C ALA A 47 5.92 -3.90 -0.61
N GLY A 48 5.63 -4.23 -1.85
CA GLY A 48 4.89 -5.43 -2.19
C GLY A 48 5.81 -6.62 -2.39
N ALA A 49 5.27 -7.82 -2.18
CA ALA A 49 6.02 -9.06 -2.39
C ALA A 49 6.35 -9.27 -3.87
N ASP A 50 5.67 -8.56 -4.75
CA ASP A 50 5.95 -8.59 -6.19
C ASP A 50 7.15 -7.72 -6.58
N GLY A 51 7.79 -7.07 -5.61
CA GLY A 51 8.93 -6.19 -5.86
C GLY A 51 8.55 -4.76 -6.19
N ALA A 52 7.27 -4.45 -6.25
CA ALA A 52 6.80 -3.11 -6.55
C ALA A 52 6.62 -2.29 -5.28
N THR A 53 6.63 -0.98 -5.42
CA THR A 53 6.31 -0.05 -4.35
C THR A 53 4.93 0.54 -4.64
N TYR A 54 4.12 0.63 -3.59
CA TYR A 54 2.77 1.13 -3.69
C TYR A 54 2.56 2.28 -2.73
N ILE A 55 1.81 3.29 -3.15
CA ILE A 55 1.28 4.29 -2.23
C ILE A 55 -0.22 4.14 -2.26
N VAL A 56 -0.79 3.85 -1.10
CA VAL A 56 -2.23 3.67 -0.93
C VAL A 56 -2.75 4.75 0.00
N ARG A 57 -4.01 5.10 -0.18
CA ARG A 57 -4.66 6.11 0.63
C ARG A 57 -5.87 5.50 1.31
N HIS A 58 -5.92 5.65 2.62
CA HIS A 58 -7.05 5.23 3.43
C HIS A 58 -7.93 6.44 3.74
N GLU A 59 -9.17 6.39 3.34
CA GLU A 59 -10.13 7.43 3.70
C GLU A 59 -10.71 7.09 5.06
N THR A 60 -10.45 7.93 6.05
CA THR A 60 -10.76 7.59 7.44
C THR A 60 -12.26 7.56 7.71
N ALA A 61 -13.04 8.37 7.00
CA ALA A 61 -14.47 8.43 7.23
C ALA A 61 -15.22 7.20 6.71
N SER A 62 -14.83 6.70 5.55
CA SER A 62 -15.51 5.57 4.90
C SER A 62 -14.81 4.25 5.09
N GLY A 63 -13.52 4.29 5.40
CA GLY A 63 -12.69 3.09 5.48
C GLY A 63 -12.22 2.59 4.12
N HIS A 64 -12.49 3.33 3.05
CA HIS A 64 -12.09 2.93 1.71
C HIS A 64 -10.61 3.12 1.46
N TRP A 65 -10.06 2.29 0.59
CA TRP A 65 -8.66 2.38 0.18
C TRP A 65 -8.58 2.65 -1.30
N ASP A 66 -7.65 3.51 -1.68
CA ASP A 66 -7.37 3.82 -3.08
C ASP A 66 -5.90 3.63 -3.38
N LEU A 67 -5.62 3.14 -4.57
CA LEU A 67 -4.25 3.12 -5.07
C LEU A 67 -3.96 4.49 -5.65
N VAL A 68 -2.95 5.15 -5.09
CA VAL A 68 -2.56 6.50 -5.49
C VAL A 68 -1.41 6.43 -6.49
N MET A 69 -0.45 5.54 -6.23
CA MET A 69 0.74 5.45 -7.04
C MET A 69 1.28 4.03 -7.00
N PHE A 70 1.78 3.57 -8.13
CA PHE A 70 2.38 2.26 -8.26
C PHE A 70 3.69 2.43 -9.00
N ASP A 71 4.76 1.90 -8.42
CA ASP A 71 6.08 1.95 -8.99
C ASP A 71 6.52 0.51 -9.23
N ALA A 72 6.58 0.11 -10.49
CA ALA A 72 6.88 -1.26 -10.85
C ALA A 72 8.30 -1.63 -10.43
N PRO A 73 8.57 -2.93 -10.24
CA PRO A 73 9.92 -3.36 -9.89
C PRO A 73 10.92 -2.89 -10.93
N GLN A 74 12.03 -2.35 -10.46
CA GLN A 74 13.13 -1.97 -11.34
C GLN A 74 13.86 -3.24 -11.75
N SER A 75 14.02 -3.44 -13.04
CA SER A 75 14.88 -4.51 -13.50
C SER A 75 16.32 -4.15 -13.19
N PRO A 76 17.11 -5.09 -12.69
CA PRO A 76 18.55 -4.86 -12.62
C PRO A 76 19.05 -4.85 -14.05
N THR A 77 19.53 -3.85 -14.53
CA THR A 77 19.77 -3.76 -15.92
C THR A 77 21.16 -4.06 -16.30
N ARG A 78 20.57 -3.92 -16.68
CA ARG A 78 21.06 -3.85 -17.20
C ARG A 78 21.78 -3.45 -18.04
N ARG A 79 22.11 -3.26 -18.15
CA ARG A 79 22.67 -2.92 -18.77
C ARG A 79 23.26 -3.03 -19.18
N ALA A 80 23.28 -3.19 -19.22
CA ALA A 80 23.86 -3.40 -19.54
C ALA A 80 24.57 -3.36 -19.89
#